data_42d2c22737fee7bf02eb8b45abc7a684
#
_entry.id   42d2c22737fee7bf02eb8b45abc7a684
#
_cell.length_a   1.000
_cell.length_b   1.000
_cell.length_c   1.000
_cell.angle_alpha   90.00
_cell.angle_beta   90.00
_cell.angle_gamma   90.00
#
_symmetry.space_group_name_H-M   'P 1'
#
loop_
_entity.id
_entity.type
_entity.pdbx_description
1 polymer ?
#
loop_
_entity_poly.entity_id
_entity_poly.type
_entity_poly.pdbx_seq_one_letter_code
_entity_poly.pdbx_strand_id
1 'polypeptide(L)'
;MRRLGENLYFEIKSAAWLLGEPAGLSVLIVSPHIARVARCLPASSRYMALLSLYNALKRMLALLLVGTVLTACSHADAPWKLTDVSGHLPDLSFNLTDDNGQPVTGHSFEGQTTLVYFGYTHCPDVCPETMARLMQVLQQLGPEAKDVRIVFITVDPARDTPAALHAYVRAFDAEHAIGLTGTDSAVEGIAKRYRVAYQMEKRDAKGAYDVTHSSAVYIFDSHGHARLLATETDSIDAIANDVRRVVESPSS
;
A
#
# COMPACT_ATOMS: atom_id res chain seq x y z
N MET A 1 -44.39 -49.20 -7.89
CA MET A 1 -43.92 -47.85 -8.24
C MET A 1 -44.10 -46.80 -7.10
N ARG A 2 -43.88 -47.17 -5.84
CA ARG A 2 -44.07 -46.26 -4.66
C ARG A 2 -42.81 -46.01 -3.83
N ARG A 3 -41.63 -46.46 -4.24
CA ARG A 3 -40.39 -46.37 -3.45
C ARG A 3 -39.35 -45.37 -3.96
N LEU A 4 -39.54 -44.70 -5.09
CA LEU A 4 -38.57 -43.75 -5.65
C LEU A 4 -38.79 -42.27 -5.23
N GLY A 5 -39.93 -42.00 -4.60
CA GLY A 5 -40.24 -40.63 -4.13
C GLY A 5 -39.77 -40.32 -2.72
N GLU A 6 -39.57 -41.32 -1.87
CA GLU A 6 -39.21 -41.08 -0.45
C GLU A 6 -37.72 -40.93 -0.22
N ASN A 7 -36.85 -41.51 -1.07
CA ASN A 7 -35.42 -41.38 -0.93
C ASN A 7 -34.90 -39.98 -1.35
N LEU A 8 -35.57 -39.32 -2.30
CA LEU A 8 -35.14 -37.98 -2.73
C LEU A 8 -35.45 -36.89 -1.67
N TYR A 9 -36.49 -37.14 -0.88
CA TYR A 9 -36.91 -36.21 0.17
C TYR A 9 -35.99 -36.26 1.42
N PHE A 10 -35.36 -37.42 1.64
CA PHE A 10 -34.45 -37.63 2.78
C PHE A 10 -33.06 -37.09 2.51
N GLU A 11 -32.56 -37.16 1.27
CA GLU A 11 -31.25 -36.59 0.91
C GLU A 11 -31.22 -35.04 0.92
N ILE A 12 -32.34 -34.39 0.56
CA ILE A 12 -32.44 -32.93 0.59
C ILE A 12 -32.43 -32.42 2.04
N LYS A 13 -32.93 -33.18 3.01
CA LYS A 13 -32.90 -32.79 4.43
C LYS A 13 -31.50 -32.91 5.07
N SER A 14 -30.69 -33.82 4.62
CA SER A 14 -29.33 -34.05 5.16
C SER A 14 -28.34 -33.02 4.70
N ALA A 15 -28.53 -32.38 3.53
CA ALA A 15 -27.68 -31.32 3.02
C ALA A 15 -27.96 -29.96 3.68
N ALA A 16 -29.12 -29.74 4.23
CA ALA A 16 -29.49 -28.48 4.89
C ALA A 16 -28.91 -28.30 6.30
N TRP A 17 -28.33 -29.34 6.88
CA TRP A 17 -27.77 -29.31 8.26
C TRP A 17 -26.29 -28.96 8.34
N LEU A 18 -25.61 -28.84 7.20
CA LEU A 18 -24.17 -28.56 7.13
C LEU A 18 -23.80 -27.10 6.78
N LEU A 19 -24.79 -26.26 6.53
CA LEU A 19 -24.54 -24.85 6.27
C LEU A 19 -25.32 -24.01 7.30
N GLY A 20 -24.63 -23.52 8.31
CA GLY A 20 -25.18 -22.66 9.36
C GLY A 20 -25.95 -21.47 8.76
N GLU A 21 -27.18 -21.27 9.24
CA GLU A 21 -28.09 -20.22 8.78
C GLU A 21 -27.52 -18.82 8.88
N PRO A 22 -27.72 -18.00 7.83
CA PRO A 22 -28.08 -16.61 8.02
C PRO A 22 -29.58 -16.40 7.70
N ALA A 23 -30.27 -15.73 8.61
CA ALA A 23 -31.67 -15.38 8.52
C ALA A 23 -32.00 -14.63 7.21
N GLY A 24 -33.01 -15.13 6.47
CA GLY A 24 -33.62 -14.34 5.41
C GLY A 24 -33.84 -15.01 4.07
N LEU A 25 -33.90 -16.33 3.97
CA LEU A 25 -34.28 -16.99 2.71
C LEU A 25 -35.79 -17.26 2.70
N SER A 26 -36.55 -16.41 2.00
CA SER A 26 -37.95 -16.62 1.72
C SER A 26 -38.11 -17.91 0.92
N VAL A 27 -38.69 -18.92 1.56
CA VAL A 27 -39.10 -20.19 0.92
C VAL A 27 -40.15 -19.85 -0.16
N LEU A 28 -39.75 -19.93 -1.43
CA LEU A 28 -40.70 -19.88 -2.55
C LEU A 28 -41.64 -21.08 -2.43
N ILE A 29 -42.85 -20.84 -1.87
CA ILE A 29 -43.95 -21.80 -1.83
C ILE A 29 -44.38 -22.04 -3.28
N VAL A 30 -43.95 -23.13 -3.88
CA VAL A 30 -44.42 -23.54 -5.21
C VAL A 30 -45.91 -23.86 -5.08
N SER A 31 -46.75 -23.02 -5.68
CA SER A 31 -48.19 -23.13 -5.66
C SER A 31 -48.64 -24.52 -6.13
N PRO A 32 -49.61 -25.18 -5.43
CA PRO A 32 -50.11 -26.51 -5.78
C PRO A 32 -50.77 -26.58 -7.17
N HIS A 33 -51.02 -25.46 -7.82
CA HIS A 33 -51.54 -25.41 -9.19
C HIS A 33 -50.54 -25.89 -10.25
N ILE A 34 -49.24 -25.72 -10.06
CA ILE A 34 -48.21 -26.16 -11.02
C ILE A 34 -48.11 -27.70 -11.01
N ALA A 35 -48.36 -28.37 -9.88
CA ALA A 35 -48.30 -29.82 -9.76
C ALA A 35 -49.44 -30.55 -10.47
N ARG A 36 -50.57 -29.86 -10.77
CA ARG A 36 -51.73 -30.53 -11.48
C ARG A 36 -51.55 -30.51 -12.99
N VAL A 37 -50.93 -29.54 -13.58
CA VAL A 37 -50.71 -29.46 -15.04
C VAL A 37 -49.69 -30.51 -15.52
N ALA A 38 -48.75 -30.89 -14.68
CA ALA A 38 -47.71 -31.86 -15.03
C ALA A 38 -48.19 -33.32 -15.14
N ARG A 39 -49.42 -33.64 -14.71
CA ARG A 39 -49.97 -35.02 -14.73
C ARG A 39 -50.68 -35.44 -16.02
N CYS A 40 -50.98 -34.50 -16.91
CA CYS A 40 -51.73 -34.77 -18.14
C CYS A 40 -50.88 -34.88 -19.40
N LEU A 41 -49.55 -34.76 -19.32
CA LEU A 41 -48.67 -34.87 -20.48
C LEU A 41 -48.19 -36.33 -20.68
N PRO A 42 -48.08 -36.81 -21.94
CA PRO A 42 -47.53 -38.15 -22.24
C PRO A 42 -46.07 -38.24 -21.75
N ALA A 43 -45.62 -39.43 -21.35
CA ALA A 43 -44.33 -39.68 -20.72
C ALA A 43 -43.13 -39.11 -21.52
N SER A 44 -43.21 -39.11 -22.84
CA SER A 44 -42.22 -38.54 -23.74
C SER A 44 -42.08 -36.99 -23.62
N SER A 45 -43.23 -36.31 -23.42
CA SER A 45 -43.27 -34.85 -23.26
C SER A 45 -42.66 -34.37 -21.92
N ARG A 46 -42.80 -35.18 -20.87
CA ARG A 46 -42.20 -34.89 -19.53
C ARG A 46 -40.68 -34.99 -19.56
N TYR A 47 -40.16 -35.96 -20.33
CA TYR A 47 -38.71 -36.14 -20.48
C TYR A 47 -38.07 -34.96 -21.22
N MET A 48 -38.71 -34.50 -22.29
CA MET A 48 -38.25 -33.31 -23.05
C MET A 48 -38.31 -32.02 -22.24
N ALA A 49 -39.35 -31.85 -21.41
CA ALA A 49 -39.46 -30.68 -20.53
C ALA A 49 -38.40 -30.68 -19.43
N LEU A 50 -38.10 -31.84 -18.82
CA LEU A 50 -37.01 -31.95 -17.83
C LEU A 50 -35.64 -31.74 -18.45
N LEU A 51 -35.40 -32.23 -19.65
CA LEU A 51 -34.14 -32.00 -20.38
C LEU A 51 -33.94 -30.54 -20.73
N SER A 52 -35.04 -29.87 -21.12
CA SER A 52 -35.02 -28.40 -21.42
C SER A 52 -34.69 -27.58 -20.15
N LEU A 53 -35.34 -27.89 -19.03
CA LEU A 53 -35.07 -27.24 -17.73
C LEU A 53 -33.63 -27.49 -17.26
N TYR A 54 -33.13 -28.70 -17.41
CA TYR A 54 -31.74 -29.03 -17.07
C TYR A 54 -30.71 -28.23 -17.90
N ASN A 55 -30.95 -28.12 -19.21
CA ASN A 55 -30.09 -27.34 -20.09
C ASN A 55 -30.18 -25.82 -19.82
N ALA A 56 -31.37 -25.31 -19.49
CA ALA A 56 -31.56 -23.94 -19.07
C ALA A 56 -30.82 -23.63 -17.78
N LEU A 57 -30.90 -24.51 -16.77
CA LEU A 57 -30.20 -24.36 -15.49
C LEU A 57 -28.68 -24.40 -15.68
N LYS A 58 -28.17 -25.31 -16.51
CA LYS A 58 -26.73 -25.33 -16.85
C LYS A 58 -26.26 -24.05 -17.52
N ARG A 59 -27.05 -23.50 -18.44
CA ARG A 59 -26.71 -22.21 -19.10
C ARG A 59 -26.72 -21.06 -18.13
N MET A 60 -27.69 -20.99 -17.22
CA MET A 60 -27.73 -19.97 -16.16
C MET A 60 -26.56 -20.11 -15.19
N LEU A 61 -26.19 -21.32 -14.80
CA LEU A 61 -25.05 -21.56 -13.93
C LEU A 61 -23.71 -21.19 -14.60
N ALA A 62 -23.58 -21.50 -15.89
CA ALA A 62 -22.41 -21.10 -16.69
C ALA A 62 -22.29 -19.58 -16.86
N LEU A 63 -23.43 -18.89 -17.08
CA LEU A 63 -23.47 -17.44 -17.17
C LEU A 63 -23.16 -16.76 -15.82
N LEU A 64 -23.62 -17.32 -14.72
CA LEU A 64 -23.28 -16.86 -13.36
C LEU A 64 -21.78 -17.04 -13.07
N LEU A 65 -21.18 -18.19 -13.44
CA LEU A 65 -19.75 -18.45 -13.31
C LEU A 65 -18.91 -17.50 -14.17
N VAL A 66 -19.30 -17.24 -15.39
CA VAL A 66 -18.61 -16.27 -16.27
C VAL A 66 -18.77 -14.85 -15.72
N GLY A 67 -19.94 -14.49 -15.18
CA GLY A 67 -20.18 -13.19 -14.56
C GLY A 67 -19.29 -12.93 -13.33
N THR A 68 -19.05 -13.95 -12.48
CA THR A 68 -18.17 -13.83 -11.32
C THR A 68 -16.69 -13.74 -11.67
N VAL A 69 -16.26 -14.35 -12.77
CA VAL A 69 -14.87 -14.27 -13.26
C VAL A 69 -14.58 -12.87 -13.86
N LEU A 70 -15.55 -12.24 -14.51
CA LEU A 70 -15.38 -10.91 -15.12
C LEU A 70 -15.31 -9.77 -14.08
N THR A 71 -15.87 -9.94 -12.88
CA THR A 71 -15.77 -8.93 -11.82
C THR A 71 -14.45 -8.98 -11.05
N ALA A 72 -13.67 -10.04 -11.17
CA ALA A 72 -12.38 -10.19 -10.47
C ALA A 72 -11.22 -9.42 -11.12
N CYS A 73 -11.35 -8.88 -12.33
CA CYS A 73 -10.25 -8.28 -13.10
C CYS A 73 -10.26 -6.74 -13.19
N SER A 74 -11.04 -6.01 -12.42
CA SER A 74 -11.08 -4.54 -12.52
C SER A 74 -10.75 -3.81 -11.21
N HIS A 75 -9.70 -4.23 -10.49
CA HIS A 75 -8.99 -3.32 -9.61
C HIS A 75 -7.89 -2.64 -10.45
N ALA A 76 -8.29 -1.71 -11.31
CA ALA A 76 -7.35 -0.71 -11.76
C ALA A 76 -7.05 0.15 -10.53
N ASP A 77 -5.83 0.05 -10.00
CA ASP A 77 -5.39 0.89 -8.90
C ASP A 77 -5.64 2.36 -9.25
N ALA A 78 -6.26 3.10 -8.35
CA ALA A 78 -6.44 4.53 -8.53
C ALA A 78 -5.07 5.18 -8.81
N PRO A 79 -4.99 6.18 -9.68
CA PRO A 79 -3.72 6.85 -9.95
C PRO A 79 -3.14 7.41 -8.64
N TRP A 80 -1.81 7.44 -8.54
CA TRP A 80 -1.11 8.09 -7.45
C TRP A 80 -1.45 9.59 -7.43
N LYS A 81 -1.54 10.17 -6.23
CA LYS A 81 -1.67 11.63 -6.05
C LYS A 81 -0.31 12.31 -6.12
N LEU A 82 0.73 11.60 -5.68
CA LEU A 82 2.13 12.01 -5.75
C LEU A 82 2.74 11.67 -7.11
N THR A 83 3.92 12.20 -7.36
CA THR A 83 4.67 11.89 -8.58
C THR A 83 5.20 10.46 -8.53
N ASP A 84 4.76 9.61 -9.47
CA ASP A 84 5.28 8.26 -9.63
C ASP A 84 6.68 8.31 -10.24
N VAL A 85 7.66 7.75 -9.54
CA VAL A 85 9.06 7.65 -9.97
C VAL A 85 9.53 6.21 -10.14
N SER A 86 8.61 5.26 -10.12
CA SER A 86 8.90 3.83 -10.29
C SER A 86 9.63 3.58 -11.61
N GLY A 87 10.78 2.90 -11.56
CA GLY A 87 11.63 2.65 -12.71
C GLY A 87 12.41 3.86 -13.24
N HIS A 88 12.21 5.06 -12.66
CA HIS A 88 12.93 6.29 -13.04
C HIS A 88 14.06 6.66 -12.07
N LEU A 89 14.00 6.18 -10.86
CA LEU A 89 15.05 6.29 -9.84
C LEU A 89 15.57 4.90 -9.46
N PRO A 90 16.85 4.82 -9.07
CA PRO A 90 17.43 3.56 -8.60
C PRO A 90 16.88 3.18 -7.22
N ASP A 91 16.98 1.89 -6.89
CA ASP A 91 16.65 1.35 -5.58
C ASP A 91 17.48 2.00 -4.46
N LEU A 92 16.98 1.92 -3.23
CA LEU A 92 17.60 2.50 -2.05
C LEU A 92 18.98 1.87 -1.80
N SER A 93 20.04 2.63 -2.05
CA SER A 93 21.41 2.13 -1.96
C SER A 93 22.37 3.23 -1.54
N PHE A 94 23.05 3.01 -0.43
CA PHE A 94 24.08 3.87 0.13
C PHE A 94 24.92 3.11 1.16
N ASN A 95 26.07 3.69 1.55
CA ASN A 95 26.88 3.31 2.70
C ASN A 95 27.12 4.61 3.50
N LEU A 96 26.44 4.76 4.62
CA LEU A 96 26.48 5.93 5.48
C LEU A 96 26.65 5.51 6.94
N THR A 97 26.71 6.50 7.83
CA THR A 97 26.75 6.31 9.29
C THR A 97 25.48 6.87 9.89
N ASP A 98 24.84 6.11 10.76
CA ASP A 98 23.65 6.58 11.45
C ASP A 98 23.96 7.55 12.60
N ASP A 99 22.91 8.09 13.19
CA ASP A 99 22.99 9.04 14.31
C ASP A 99 23.45 8.42 15.63
N ASN A 100 23.65 7.09 15.68
CA ASN A 100 24.30 6.36 16.77
C ASN A 100 25.76 6.01 16.45
N GLY A 101 26.27 6.44 15.31
CA GLY A 101 27.63 6.18 14.86
C GLY A 101 27.85 4.78 14.26
N GLN A 102 26.77 4.08 13.90
CA GLN A 102 26.85 2.75 13.30
C GLN A 102 26.81 2.82 11.77
N PRO A 103 27.57 1.96 11.06
CA PRO A 103 27.48 1.88 9.61
C PRO A 103 26.13 1.30 9.19
N VAL A 104 25.47 1.93 8.22
CA VAL A 104 24.18 1.53 7.67
C VAL A 104 24.19 1.58 6.15
N THR A 105 23.38 0.74 5.55
CA THR A 105 23.19 0.66 4.09
C THR A 105 21.71 0.77 3.74
N GLY A 106 21.37 0.89 2.46
CA GLY A 106 19.97 0.83 2.01
C GLY A 106 19.25 -0.42 2.50
N HIS A 107 19.92 -1.58 2.51
CA HIS A 107 19.38 -2.85 3.00
C HIS A 107 19.02 -2.84 4.50
N SER A 108 19.58 -1.92 5.29
CA SER A 108 19.23 -1.80 6.71
C SER A 108 17.78 -1.36 6.94
N PHE A 109 17.11 -0.90 5.90
CA PHE A 109 15.72 -0.41 5.93
C PHE A 109 14.73 -1.33 5.21
N GLU A 110 15.18 -2.50 4.73
CA GLU A 110 14.28 -3.51 4.16
C GLU A 110 13.25 -3.97 5.20
N GLY A 111 12.05 -4.24 4.71
CA GLY A 111 10.90 -4.59 5.55
C GLY A 111 10.07 -3.38 5.98
N GLN A 112 10.54 -2.14 5.74
CA GLN A 112 9.81 -0.91 6.06
C GLN A 112 9.70 0.00 4.82
N THR A 113 8.56 0.67 4.67
CA THR A 113 8.43 1.78 3.72
C THR A 113 9.29 2.94 4.21
N THR A 114 10.20 3.43 3.36
CA THR A 114 11.21 4.41 3.76
C THR A 114 10.95 5.77 3.12
N LEU A 115 10.80 6.82 3.94
CA LEU A 115 10.67 8.21 3.53
C LEU A 115 12.04 8.88 3.67
N VAL A 116 12.74 9.08 2.55
CA VAL A 116 14.09 9.68 2.54
C VAL A 116 13.97 11.17 2.27
N TYR A 117 14.53 11.96 3.17
CA TYR A 117 14.61 13.43 3.06
C TYR A 117 16.06 13.89 3.19
N PHE A 118 16.48 14.74 2.27
CA PHE A 118 17.81 15.36 2.29
C PHE A 118 17.71 16.77 2.87
N GLY A 119 18.49 17.04 3.92
CA GLY A 119 18.45 18.31 4.62
C GLY A 119 19.71 18.55 5.46
N TYR A 120 19.69 19.51 6.36
CA TYR A 120 20.75 19.76 7.32
C TYR A 120 20.19 20.33 8.63
N THR A 121 20.87 20.06 9.75
CA THR A 121 20.34 20.40 11.09
C THR A 121 20.26 21.90 11.37
N HIS A 122 21.05 22.69 10.67
CA HIS A 122 21.10 24.14 10.81
C HIS A 122 20.16 24.91 9.88
N CYS A 123 19.28 24.18 9.15
CA CYS A 123 18.26 24.81 8.31
C CYS A 123 17.23 25.53 9.20
N PRO A 124 17.00 26.84 9.00
CA PRO A 124 16.15 27.60 9.90
C PRO A 124 14.65 27.36 9.68
N ASP A 125 14.23 26.85 8.51
CA ASP A 125 12.83 26.93 8.08
C ASP A 125 12.35 25.64 7.40
N VAL A 126 12.82 25.34 6.18
CA VAL A 126 12.26 24.27 5.32
C VAL A 126 12.44 22.88 5.92
N CYS A 127 13.59 22.56 6.53
CA CYS A 127 13.84 21.24 7.09
C CYS A 127 12.93 20.93 8.30
N PRO A 128 12.82 21.81 9.32
CA PRO A 128 11.90 21.56 10.42
C PRO A 128 10.43 21.52 9.98
N GLU A 129 10.02 22.33 8.99
CA GLU A 129 8.68 22.26 8.43
C GLU A 129 8.42 20.92 7.75
N THR A 130 9.33 20.45 6.90
CA THR A 130 9.19 19.15 6.23
C THR A 130 9.12 18.01 7.24
N MET A 131 10.00 18.01 8.24
CA MET A 131 9.95 17.00 9.31
C MET A 131 8.62 17.02 10.07
N ALA A 132 8.11 18.20 10.43
CA ALA A 132 6.81 18.34 11.09
C ALA A 132 5.65 17.84 10.22
N ARG A 133 5.68 18.05 8.91
CA ARG A 133 4.71 17.49 7.96
C ARG A 133 4.79 15.97 7.92
N LEU A 134 5.98 15.37 7.91
CA LEU A 134 6.15 13.92 7.95
C LEU A 134 5.60 13.32 9.25
N MET A 135 5.73 14.02 10.39
CA MET A 135 5.09 13.60 11.64
C MET A 135 3.57 13.56 11.52
N GLN A 136 2.96 14.55 10.86
CA GLN A 136 1.52 14.57 10.60
C GLN A 136 1.10 13.42 9.66
N VAL A 137 1.94 13.07 8.67
CA VAL A 137 1.72 11.89 7.82
C VAL A 137 1.68 10.62 8.66
N LEU A 138 2.66 10.41 9.56
CA LEU A 138 2.67 9.25 10.47
C LEU A 138 1.43 9.20 11.38
N GLN A 139 1.00 10.36 11.91
CA GLN A 139 -0.23 10.44 12.69
C GLN A 139 -1.48 10.01 11.91
N GLN A 140 -1.57 10.39 10.63
CA GLN A 140 -2.68 9.98 9.76
C GLN A 140 -2.61 8.51 9.34
N LEU A 141 -1.41 7.93 9.28
CA LEU A 141 -1.24 6.50 9.05
C LEU A 141 -1.74 5.67 10.24
N GLY A 142 -1.62 6.20 11.47
CA GLY A 142 -2.05 5.49 12.65
C GLY A 142 -1.25 4.20 12.87
N PRO A 143 -1.92 3.02 12.98
CA PRO A 143 -1.23 1.74 13.21
C PRO A 143 -0.23 1.33 12.12
N GLU A 144 -0.43 1.76 10.87
CA GLU A 144 0.46 1.47 9.75
C GLU A 144 1.80 2.23 9.85
N ALA A 145 1.90 3.28 10.68
CA ALA A 145 3.13 4.04 10.89
C ALA A 145 4.30 3.16 11.38
N LYS A 146 4.02 2.06 12.10
CA LYS A 146 5.03 1.09 12.55
C LYS A 146 5.87 0.50 11.41
N ASP A 147 5.29 0.42 10.20
CA ASP A 147 5.90 -0.12 9.00
C ASP A 147 6.58 0.97 8.14
N VAL A 148 6.70 2.20 8.70
CA VAL A 148 7.30 3.36 8.02
C VAL A 148 8.52 3.84 8.78
N ARG A 149 9.59 4.19 8.06
CA ARG A 149 10.81 4.81 8.58
C ARG A 149 11.08 6.12 7.87
N ILE A 150 11.40 7.17 8.62
CA ILE A 150 11.89 8.45 8.09
C ILE A 150 13.41 8.44 8.19
N VAL A 151 14.06 8.64 7.07
CA VAL A 151 15.52 8.69 6.95
C VAL A 151 15.94 10.11 6.54
N PHE A 152 16.48 10.85 7.49
CA PHE A 152 17.03 12.20 7.27
C PHE A 152 18.51 12.08 6.90
N ILE A 153 18.86 12.38 5.65
CA ILE A 153 20.24 12.32 5.16
C ILE A 153 20.80 13.75 5.12
N THR A 154 21.87 13.98 5.86
CA THR A 154 22.48 15.32 5.82
C THR A 154 23.16 15.60 4.48
N VAL A 155 23.00 16.84 4.02
CA VAL A 155 23.80 17.43 2.91
C VAL A 155 24.95 18.31 3.43
N ASP A 156 25.15 18.36 4.75
CA ASP A 156 26.19 19.14 5.41
C ASP A 156 26.94 18.31 6.48
N PRO A 157 27.64 17.26 6.08
CA PRO A 157 28.32 16.37 7.02
C PRO A 157 29.42 17.05 7.83
N ALA A 158 29.87 18.22 7.40
CA ALA A 158 30.90 19.00 8.14
C ALA A 158 30.34 19.51 9.48
N ARG A 159 29.08 19.92 9.56
CA ARG A 159 28.40 20.39 10.78
C ARG A 159 27.56 19.33 11.44
N ASP A 160 26.97 18.45 10.66
CA ASP A 160 25.99 17.46 11.12
C ASP A 160 26.69 16.15 11.54
N THR A 161 27.27 16.18 12.73
CA THR A 161 27.81 14.98 13.37
C THR A 161 26.71 13.99 13.72
N PRO A 162 27.00 12.69 13.96
CA PRO A 162 26.00 11.73 14.45
C PRO A 162 25.23 12.27 15.67
N ALA A 163 25.91 12.87 16.64
CA ALA A 163 25.28 13.43 17.84
C ALA A 163 24.34 14.60 17.54
N ALA A 164 24.71 15.50 16.60
CA ALA A 164 23.84 16.59 16.16
C ALA A 164 22.58 16.07 15.45
N LEU A 165 22.73 15.09 14.57
CA LEU A 165 21.62 14.44 13.89
C LEU A 165 20.71 13.71 14.87
N HIS A 166 21.29 12.98 15.83
CA HIS A 166 20.53 12.29 16.88
C HIS A 166 19.64 13.26 17.65
N ALA A 167 20.22 14.38 18.12
CA ALA A 167 19.44 15.40 18.82
C ALA A 167 18.34 16.00 17.94
N TYR A 168 18.64 16.24 16.66
CA TYR A 168 17.71 16.84 15.71
C TYR A 168 16.52 15.91 15.40
N VAL A 169 16.76 14.69 14.93
CA VAL A 169 15.67 13.79 14.50
C VAL A 169 14.79 13.36 15.67
N ARG A 170 15.38 13.15 16.86
CA ARG A 170 14.62 12.79 18.08
C ARG A 170 13.74 13.91 18.61
N ALA A 171 14.01 15.15 18.26
CA ALA A 171 13.13 16.28 18.59
C ALA A 171 11.78 16.19 17.85
N PHE A 172 11.73 15.46 16.71
CA PHE A 172 10.50 15.21 15.96
C PHE A 172 9.90 13.86 16.32
N ASP A 173 10.66 12.79 16.16
CA ASP A 173 10.20 11.42 16.46
C ASP A 173 11.39 10.52 16.79
N ALA A 174 11.38 9.96 18.00
CA ALA A 174 12.44 9.07 18.47
C ALA A 174 12.29 7.63 17.99
N GLU A 175 11.11 7.26 17.50
CA GLU A 175 10.78 5.89 17.11
C GLU A 175 10.93 5.68 15.60
N HIS A 176 10.42 6.61 14.79
CA HIS A 176 10.34 6.44 13.34
C HIS A 176 11.43 7.16 12.57
N ALA A 177 12.09 8.18 13.15
CA ALA A 177 13.09 8.98 12.46
C ALA A 177 14.52 8.57 12.84
N ILE A 178 15.41 8.55 11.81
CA ILE A 178 16.84 8.29 11.95
C ILE A 178 17.62 9.29 11.09
N GLY A 179 18.72 9.83 11.63
CA GLY A 179 19.63 10.71 10.91
C GLY A 179 20.80 9.95 10.32
N LEU A 180 21.19 10.26 9.08
CA LEU A 180 22.35 9.66 8.43
C LEU A 180 23.34 10.73 7.98
N THR A 181 24.63 10.43 8.19
CA THR A 181 25.77 11.25 7.76
C THR A 181 26.84 10.37 7.12
N GLY A 182 27.87 10.97 6.57
CA GLY A 182 28.98 10.25 5.96
C GLY A 182 30.12 11.19 5.60
N THR A 183 31.04 10.75 4.76
CA THR A 183 32.03 11.64 4.17
C THR A 183 31.37 12.55 3.13
N ASP A 184 31.98 13.70 2.83
CA ASP A 184 31.51 14.61 1.77
C ASP A 184 31.30 13.85 0.46
N SER A 185 32.22 12.96 0.08
CA SER A 185 32.14 12.15 -1.14
C SER A 185 30.96 11.15 -1.10
N ALA A 186 30.67 10.56 0.06
CA ALA A 186 29.52 9.63 0.20
C ALA A 186 28.20 10.38 0.08
N VAL A 187 28.09 11.54 0.72
CA VAL A 187 26.91 12.41 0.65
C VAL A 187 26.72 12.96 -0.77
N GLU A 188 27.76 13.44 -1.42
CA GLU A 188 27.71 13.88 -2.82
C GLU A 188 27.29 12.74 -3.76
N GLY A 189 27.83 11.53 -3.54
CA GLY A 189 27.49 10.35 -4.32
C GLY A 189 26.03 9.97 -4.25
N ILE A 190 25.44 9.98 -3.05
CA ILE A 190 24.01 9.66 -2.87
C ILE A 190 23.11 10.80 -3.37
N ALA A 191 23.49 12.07 -3.17
CA ALA A 191 22.75 13.20 -3.72
C ALA A 191 22.69 13.14 -5.26
N LYS A 192 23.81 12.86 -5.92
CA LYS A 192 23.86 12.64 -7.38
C LYS A 192 23.00 11.46 -7.81
N ARG A 193 23.05 10.35 -7.06
CA ARG A 193 22.27 9.13 -7.36
C ARG A 193 20.77 9.41 -7.43
N TYR A 194 20.25 10.19 -6.48
CA TYR A 194 18.83 10.53 -6.39
C TYR A 194 18.49 11.91 -7.00
N ARG A 195 19.43 12.52 -7.73
CA ARG A 195 19.26 13.81 -8.41
C ARG A 195 18.87 14.94 -7.45
N VAL A 196 19.36 14.87 -6.23
CA VAL A 196 19.18 15.92 -5.21
C VAL A 196 20.12 17.08 -5.53
N ALA A 197 19.55 18.24 -5.80
CA ALA A 197 20.33 19.46 -5.94
C ALA A 197 20.54 20.07 -4.55
N TYR A 198 21.79 20.38 -4.21
CA TYR A 198 22.13 21.18 -3.05
C TYR A 198 23.36 22.03 -3.33
N GLN A 199 23.46 23.16 -2.64
CA GLN A 199 24.57 24.10 -2.78
C GLN A 199 24.85 24.80 -1.46
N MET A 200 26.10 24.77 -1.02
CA MET A 200 26.55 25.54 0.12
C MET A 200 26.74 27.03 -0.29
N GLU A 201 26.07 27.90 0.43
CA GLU A 201 26.21 29.34 0.22
C GLU A 201 27.56 29.86 0.72
N LYS A 202 27.92 31.10 0.33
CA LYS A 202 29.12 31.72 0.82
C LYS A 202 29.03 31.95 2.32
N ARG A 203 30.15 31.68 3.02
CA ARG A 203 30.26 31.98 4.43
C ARG A 203 30.17 33.51 4.67
N ASP A 204 29.42 33.90 5.67
CA ASP A 204 29.36 35.29 6.12
C ASP A 204 30.65 35.69 6.87
N ALA A 205 30.71 36.93 7.33
CA ALA A 205 31.86 37.46 8.08
C ALA A 205 32.10 36.72 9.43
N LYS A 206 31.11 35.99 9.94
CA LYS A 206 31.19 35.18 11.17
C LYS A 206 31.46 33.70 10.87
N GLY A 207 31.58 33.32 9.59
CA GLY A 207 31.82 31.96 9.15
C GLY A 207 30.55 31.10 9.03
N ALA A 208 29.37 31.66 9.27
CA ALA A 208 28.09 30.96 9.07
C ALA A 208 27.74 30.87 7.58
N TYR A 209 27.04 29.85 7.19
CA TYR A 209 26.54 29.62 5.83
C TYR A 209 25.26 28.81 5.85
N ASP A 210 24.44 29.03 4.84
CA ASP A 210 23.24 28.25 4.57
C ASP A 210 23.51 27.24 3.45
N VAL A 211 22.63 26.26 3.34
CA VAL A 211 22.66 25.26 2.26
C VAL A 211 21.30 25.28 1.56
N THR A 212 21.30 25.72 0.31
CA THR A 212 20.13 25.57 -0.56
C THR A 212 20.03 24.11 -0.99
N HIS A 213 18.88 23.49 -0.81
CA HIS A 213 18.66 22.10 -1.19
C HIS A 213 17.21 21.85 -1.62
N SER A 214 16.97 20.73 -2.32
CA SER A 214 15.64 20.27 -2.68
C SER A 214 14.86 19.86 -1.42
N SER A 215 13.59 20.25 -1.32
CA SER A 215 12.66 19.87 -0.24
C SER A 215 11.91 18.56 -0.50
N ALA A 216 12.22 17.87 -1.60
CA ALA A 216 11.51 16.63 -2.00
C ALA A 216 11.77 15.49 -1.02
N VAL A 217 10.71 14.70 -0.76
CA VAL A 217 10.75 13.44 0.02
C VAL A 217 10.60 12.29 -0.93
N TYR A 218 11.55 11.36 -0.90
CA TYR A 218 11.59 10.17 -1.75
C TYR A 218 10.98 9.00 -0.98
N ILE A 219 10.03 8.32 -1.58
CA ILE A 219 9.29 7.23 -0.95
C ILE A 219 9.71 5.91 -1.60
N PHE A 220 10.27 5.02 -0.79
CA PHE A 220 10.69 3.68 -1.17
C PHE A 220 9.79 2.65 -0.49
N ASP A 221 9.47 1.56 -1.18
CA ASP A 221 8.72 0.45 -0.60
C ASP A 221 9.59 -0.42 0.34
N SER A 222 8.99 -1.43 0.94
CA SER A 222 9.66 -2.34 1.87
C SER A 222 10.81 -3.16 1.27
N HIS A 223 10.95 -3.20 -0.04
CA HIS A 223 12.07 -3.83 -0.76
C HIS A 223 13.14 -2.81 -1.18
N GLY A 224 12.94 -1.54 -0.87
CA GLY A 224 13.83 -0.46 -1.25
C GLY A 224 13.66 0.02 -2.69
N HIS A 225 12.61 -0.36 -3.41
CA HIS A 225 12.33 0.17 -4.74
C HIS A 225 11.76 1.59 -4.64
N ALA A 226 12.27 2.50 -5.47
CA ALA A 226 11.75 3.85 -5.55
C ALA A 226 10.33 3.84 -6.12
N ARG A 227 9.39 4.47 -5.41
CA ARG A 227 7.97 4.47 -5.78
C ARG A 227 7.46 5.88 -6.09
N LEU A 228 7.57 6.78 -5.15
CA LEU A 228 6.93 8.09 -5.24
C LEU A 228 7.88 9.20 -4.81
N LEU A 229 7.57 10.42 -5.28
CA LEU A 229 8.22 11.66 -4.86
C LEU A 229 7.15 12.61 -4.36
N ALA A 230 7.28 13.06 -3.12
CA ALA A 230 6.46 14.12 -2.54
C ALA A 230 7.23 15.44 -2.53
N THR A 231 6.51 16.54 -2.73
CA THR A 231 7.03 17.90 -2.73
C THR A 231 6.35 18.76 -1.65
N GLU A 232 6.82 19.97 -1.44
CA GLU A 232 6.22 20.93 -0.51
C GLU A 232 4.77 21.32 -0.90
N THR A 233 4.41 21.21 -2.18
CA THR A 233 3.07 21.54 -2.69
C THR A 233 2.05 20.42 -2.49
N ASP A 234 2.47 19.19 -2.20
CA ASP A 234 1.59 18.08 -1.96
C ASP A 234 0.96 18.19 -0.57
N SER A 235 -0.34 17.92 -0.45
CA SER A 235 -1.01 17.95 0.84
C SER A 235 -0.60 16.75 1.72
N ILE A 236 -0.65 16.93 3.04
CA ILE A 236 -0.39 15.85 4.01
C ILE A 236 -1.31 14.65 3.75
N ASP A 237 -2.60 14.91 3.42
CA ASP A 237 -3.57 13.87 3.07
C ASP A 237 -3.18 13.09 1.81
N ALA A 238 -2.63 13.78 0.79
CA ALA A 238 -2.15 13.11 -0.42
C ALA A 238 -0.97 12.19 -0.10
N ILE A 239 -0.01 12.70 0.67
CA ILE A 239 1.18 11.94 1.09
C ILE A 239 0.76 10.73 1.93
N ALA A 240 -0.06 10.93 2.97
CA ALA A 240 -0.50 9.85 3.85
C ALA A 240 -1.29 8.76 3.11
N ASN A 241 -2.20 9.15 2.20
CA ASN A 241 -2.96 8.19 1.39
C ASN A 241 -2.06 7.33 0.50
N ASP A 242 -1.11 7.95 -0.19
CA ASP A 242 -0.25 7.23 -1.10
C ASP A 242 0.81 6.40 -0.37
N VAL A 243 1.35 6.89 0.76
CA VAL A 243 2.25 6.10 1.63
C VAL A 243 1.52 4.87 2.18
N ARG A 244 0.26 5.00 2.64
CA ARG A 244 -0.54 3.85 3.08
C ARG A 244 -0.65 2.78 1.99
N ARG A 245 -0.94 3.19 0.76
CA ARG A 245 -1.01 2.27 -0.37
C ARG A 245 0.32 1.58 -0.67
N VAL A 246 1.44 2.30 -0.51
CA VAL A 246 2.79 1.70 -0.65
C VAL A 246 3.05 0.67 0.46
N VAL A 247 2.64 0.94 1.70
CA VAL A 247 2.74 0.01 2.83
C VAL A 247 1.89 -1.25 2.59
N GLU A 248 0.65 -1.08 2.14
CA GLU A 248 -0.31 -2.17 1.92
C GLU A 248 -0.03 -3.01 0.67
N SER A 249 0.68 -2.45 -0.31
CA SER A 249 1.03 -3.12 -1.56
C SER A 249 2.53 -3.37 -1.64
N PRO A 250 3.06 -4.39 -0.93
CA PRO A 250 4.43 -4.80 -1.14
C PRO A 250 4.57 -5.17 -2.61
N SER A 251 5.54 -4.56 -3.30
CA SER A 251 5.78 -4.77 -4.73
C SER A 251 5.94 -6.26 -5.03
N SER A 252 5.11 -6.76 -5.92
CA SER A 252 5.23 -8.08 -6.54
C SER A 252 6.42 -8.15 -7.48
#